data_d98ce0e8159f8cd89eac66e444c45797
#
_entry.id   d98ce0e8159f8cd89eac66e444c45797
#
_cell.length_a   1.000
_cell.length_b   1.000
_cell.length_c   1.000
_cell.angle_alpha   90.00
_cell.angle_beta   90.00
_cell.angle_gamma   90.00
#
_symmetry.space_group_name_H-M   'P 1'
#
loop_
_entity.id
_entity.type
_entity.pdbx_description
1 polymer ?
#
loop_
_entity_poly.entity_id
_entity_poly.type
_entity_poly.pdbx_seq_one_letter_code
_entity_poly.pdbx_strand_id
1 'polypeptide(L)'
;MSYSVSGTMITLTRGDTFSALITITDLNDNQYIPMNGDRIRFAMKNDYNDETPLLIKEIPIDTMILTLNPEDTKHLPFGKYVYDIELTKATGEFDTFITKAILKLTEEVH
;
A
#
# COMPACT_ATOMS: atom_id res chain seq x y z
N MET A 1 6.10 -18.75 -4.48
CA MET A 1 6.32 -17.79 -5.58
C MET A 1 6.19 -16.39 -5.01
N SER A 2 7.14 -15.54 -5.30
CA SER A 2 7.08 -14.18 -4.80
C SER A 2 6.65 -13.22 -5.91
N TYR A 3 6.09 -12.10 -5.51
CA TYR A 3 5.60 -11.07 -6.41
C TYR A 3 6.31 -9.75 -6.09
N SER A 4 6.31 -8.84 -7.05
CA SER A 4 6.82 -7.51 -6.84
C SER A 4 5.84 -6.48 -7.38
N VAL A 5 5.90 -5.27 -6.82
CA VAL A 5 5.08 -4.14 -7.26
C VAL A 5 6.04 -3.01 -7.60
N SER A 6 5.84 -2.40 -8.74
CA SER A 6 6.65 -1.27 -9.16
C SER A 6 6.13 0.02 -8.50
N GLY A 7 7.05 0.95 -8.25
CA GLY A 7 6.73 2.23 -7.61
C GLY A 7 6.65 2.09 -6.11
N THR A 8 7.75 2.34 -5.43
CA THR A 8 7.86 2.04 -4.02
C THR A 8 7.79 3.27 -3.12
N MET A 9 7.93 4.46 -3.67
CA MET A 9 7.90 5.67 -2.87
C MET A 9 6.63 6.47 -3.16
N ILE A 10 5.92 6.80 -2.09
CA ILE A 10 4.73 7.64 -2.17
C ILE A 10 5.04 8.96 -1.47
N THR A 11 4.77 10.07 -2.15
CA THR A 11 4.83 11.40 -1.54
C THR A 11 3.43 11.98 -1.57
N LEU A 12 2.93 12.37 -0.42
CA LEU A 12 1.55 12.80 -0.25
C LEU A 12 1.49 14.04 0.63
N THR A 13 0.73 15.04 0.18
CA THR A 13 0.41 16.19 1.04
C THR A 13 -0.66 15.77 2.05
N ARG A 14 -0.39 16.04 3.33
CA ARG A 14 -1.32 15.68 4.39
C ARG A 14 -2.68 16.32 4.15
N GLY A 15 -3.74 15.52 4.27
CA GLY A 15 -5.10 15.99 4.08
C GLY A 15 -5.60 15.96 2.64
N ASP A 16 -4.74 15.62 1.68
CA ASP A 16 -5.15 15.46 0.30
C ASP A 16 -5.62 14.03 0.02
N THR A 17 -6.41 13.88 -1.03
CA THR A 17 -6.78 12.57 -1.53
C THR A 17 -5.67 12.04 -2.44
N PHE A 18 -5.26 10.80 -2.21
CA PHE A 18 -4.26 10.12 -3.02
C PHE A 18 -4.89 8.89 -3.66
N SER A 19 -4.65 8.67 -4.93
CA SER A 19 -5.06 7.45 -5.62
C SER A 19 -3.94 6.97 -6.52
N ALA A 20 -3.69 5.66 -6.51
CA ALA A 20 -2.67 5.05 -7.36
C ALA A 20 -3.12 3.68 -7.82
N LEU A 21 -2.87 3.38 -9.09
CA LEU A 21 -3.08 2.05 -9.64
C LEU A 21 -1.93 1.15 -9.19
N ILE A 22 -2.26 0.00 -8.63
CA ILE A 22 -1.28 -0.98 -8.17
C ILE A 22 -1.18 -2.08 -9.22
N THR A 23 0.02 -2.35 -9.69
CA THR A 23 0.30 -3.43 -10.63
C THR A 23 1.20 -4.45 -9.95
N ILE A 24 0.79 -5.71 -10.00
CA ILE A 24 1.53 -6.82 -9.39
C ILE A 24 2.15 -7.63 -10.51
N THR A 25 3.46 -7.88 -10.41
CA THR A 25 4.17 -8.75 -11.36
C THR A 25 4.80 -9.91 -10.62
N ASP A 26 4.87 -11.06 -11.30
CA ASP A 26 5.58 -12.22 -10.76
C ASP A 26 7.08 -12.13 -11.10
N LEU A 27 7.84 -13.16 -10.73
CA LEU A 27 9.29 -13.18 -10.94
C LEU A 27 9.68 -13.23 -12.42
N ASN A 28 8.75 -13.56 -13.31
CA ASN A 28 8.99 -13.62 -14.76
C ASN A 28 8.47 -12.37 -15.48
N ASP A 29 8.20 -11.30 -14.73
CA ASP A 29 7.66 -10.03 -15.23
C ASP A 29 6.27 -10.15 -15.84
N ASN A 30 5.54 -11.23 -15.55
CA ASN A 30 4.15 -11.38 -15.96
C ASN A 30 3.24 -10.70 -14.95
N GLN A 31 2.25 -9.97 -15.45
CA GLN A 31 1.28 -9.35 -14.57
C GLN A 31 0.39 -10.39 -13.89
N TYR A 32 0.28 -10.30 -12.58
CA TYR A 32 -0.67 -11.11 -11.84
C TYR A 32 -2.02 -10.40 -11.81
N ILE A 33 -3.05 -11.09 -12.27
CA ILE A 33 -4.43 -10.59 -12.22
C ILE A 33 -5.11 -11.26 -11.02
N PRO A 34 -5.49 -10.49 -9.99
CA PRO A 34 -6.17 -11.07 -8.84
C PRO A 34 -7.48 -11.74 -9.22
N MET A 35 -7.76 -12.86 -8.57
CA MET A 35 -8.95 -13.64 -8.78
C MET A 35 -9.94 -13.43 -7.66
N ASN A 36 -11.19 -13.81 -7.90
CA ASN A 36 -12.22 -13.72 -6.88
C ASN A 36 -11.81 -14.49 -5.63
N GLY A 37 -11.89 -13.82 -4.49
CA GLY A 37 -11.44 -14.37 -3.21
C GLY A 37 -10.05 -13.92 -2.78
N ASP A 38 -9.27 -13.34 -3.68
CA ASP A 38 -7.99 -12.73 -3.33
C ASP A 38 -8.23 -11.40 -2.59
N ARG A 39 -7.32 -11.07 -1.68
CA ARG A 39 -7.38 -9.81 -0.93
C ARG A 39 -6.02 -9.14 -0.96
N ILE A 40 -6.02 -7.84 -1.21
CA ILE A 40 -4.82 -7.03 -1.23
C ILE A 40 -4.98 -5.94 -0.20
N ARG A 41 -3.95 -5.75 0.62
CA ARG A 41 -4.01 -4.82 1.74
C ARG A 41 -2.75 -3.98 1.82
N PHE A 42 -2.96 -2.67 1.98
CA PHE A 42 -1.91 -1.69 2.27
C PHE A 42 -1.87 -1.48 3.78
N ALA A 43 -0.68 -1.51 4.36
CA ALA A 43 -0.49 -1.22 5.77
C ALA A 43 0.67 -0.24 5.95
N MET A 44 0.44 0.82 6.69
CA MET A 44 1.43 1.87 6.95
C MET A 44 1.79 1.88 8.43
N LYS A 45 3.09 2.01 8.71
CA LYS A 45 3.61 2.05 10.07
C LYS A 45 4.57 3.22 10.23
N ASN A 46 4.79 3.61 11.47
CA ASN A 46 5.80 4.61 11.80
C ASN A 46 7.21 4.07 11.53
N ASP A 47 7.43 2.81 11.90
CA ASP A 47 8.68 2.08 11.66
C ASP A 47 8.31 0.64 11.28
N TYR A 48 9.07 0.01 10.39
CA TYR A 48 8.76 -1.36 9.96
C TYR A 48 8.89 -2.39 11.11
N ASN A 49 9.57 -2.04 12.20
CA ASN A 49 9.61 -2.87 13.40
C ASN A 49 8.37 -2.76 14.27
N ASP A 50 7.49 -1.80 14.00
CA ASP A 50 6.25 -1.64 14.78
C ASP A 50 5.31 -2.81 14.50
N GLU A 51 4.67 -3.31 15.55
CA GLU A 51 3.70 -4.41 15.41
C GLU A 51 2.33 -3.91 14.99
N THR A 52 1.99 -2.68 15.34
CA THR A 52 0.66 -2.13 15.10
C THR A 52 0.71 -1.11 13.96
N PRO A 53 -0.01 -1.34 12.86
CA PRO A 53 -0.11 -0.36 11.80
C PRO A 53 -0.85 0.90 12.23
N LEU A 54 -0.42 2.04 11.68
CA LEU A 54 -1.13 3.31 11.86
C LEU A 54 -2.35 3.41 10.94
N LEU A 55 -2.30 2.75 9.81
CA LEU A 55 -3.35 2.80 8.80
C LEU A 55 -3.35 1.50 8.01
N ILE A 56 -4.54 0.93 7.82
CA ILE A 56 -4.75 -0.23 6.96
C ILE A 56 -5.84 0.12 5.96
N LYS A 57 -5.55 -0.10 4.68
CA LYS A 57 -6.53 0.10 3.59
C LYS A 57 -6.57 -1.14 2.73
N GLU A 58 -7.78 -1.58 2.42
CA GLU A 58 -7.97 -2.66 1.46
C GLU A 58 -7.95 -2.10 0.04
N ILE A 59 -7.27 -2.79 -0.86
CA ILE A 59 -7.22 -2.42 -2.27
C ILE A 59 -8.20 -3.32 -3.02
N PRO A 60 -9.27 -2.74 -3.62
CA PRO A 60 -10.22 -3.56 -4.37
C PRO A 60 -9.56 -4.28 -5.53
N ILE A 61 -9.83 -5.58 -5.67
CA ILE A 61 -9.18 -6.39 -6.71
C ILE A 61 -9.73 -6.10 -8.11
N ASP A 62 -10.91 -5.53 -8.21
CA ASP A 62 -11.51 -5.19 -9.51
C ASP A 62 -10.94 -3.91 -10.10
N THR A 63 -10.61 -2.93 -9.27
CA THR A 63 -10.05 -1.66 -9.74
C THR A 63 -8.53 -1.60 -9.57
N MET A 64 -7.99 -2.30 -8.59
CA MET A 64 -6.56 -2.26 -8.22
C MET A 64 -6.10 -0.85 -7.88
N ILE A 65 -6.99 -0.02 -7.36
CA ILE A 65 -6.67 1.36 -7.01
C ILE A 65 -6.59 1.50 -5.48
N LEU A 66 -5.41 1.89 -5.01
CA LEU A 66 -5.22 2.29 -3.62
C LEU A 66 -5.68 3.75 -3.47
N THR A 67 -6.60 4.00 -2.57
CA THR A 67 -7.08 5.35 -2.29
C THR A 67 -6.85 5.67 -0.83
N LEU A 68 -6.17 6.80 -0.57
CA LEU A 68 -6.02 7.37 0.76
C LEU A 68 -6.84 8.65 0.81
N ASN A 69 -7.77 8.70 1.74
CA ASN A 69 -8.66 9.85 1.91
C ASN A 69 -8.05 10.86 2.89
N PRO A 70 -8.52 12.12 2.88
CA PRO A 70 -7.98 13.12 3.82
C PRO A 70 -8.03 12.69 5.28
N GLU A 71 -9.09 11.99 5.69
CA GLU A 71 -9.24 11.51 7.07
C GLU A 71 -8.17 10.52 7.47
N ASP A 72 -7.57 9.83 6.51
CA ASP A 72 -6.57 8.79 6.78
C ASP A 72 -5.26 9.38 7.27
N THR A 73 -4.93 10.60 6.84
CA THR A 73 -3.61 11.19 7.11
C THR A 73 -3.65 12.50 7.89
N LYS A 74 -4.78 13.19 7.94
CA LYS A 74 -4.83 14.55 8.50
C LYS A 74 -4.42 14.63 9.96
N HIS A 75 -4.51 13.54 10.70
CA HIS A 75 -4.16 13.50 12.13
C HIS A 75 -2.74 13.02 12.36
N LEU A 76 -2.00 12.71 11.31
CA LEU A 76 -0.64 12.19 11.41
C LEU A 76 0.38 13.32 11.30
N PRO A 77 1.49 13.26 12.07
CA PRO A 77 2.58 14.24 11.91
C PRO A 77 3.23 14.14 10.53
N PHE A 78 3.82 15.23 10.08
CA PHE A 78 4.66 15.21 8.88
C PHE A 78 5.86 14.31 9.09
N GLY A 79 6.33 13.71 8.03
CA GLY A 79 7.53 12.91 8.09
C GLY A 79 7.47 11.70 7.18
N LYS A 80 8.38 10.78 7.45
CA LYS A 80 8.49 9.53 6.69
C LYS A 80 7.87 8.39 7.47
N TYR A 81 7.09 7.61 6.76
CA TYR A 81 6.49 6.39 7.27
C TYR A 81 6.92 5.25 6.36
N VAL A 82 6.76 4.03 6.82
CA VAL A 82 6.98 2.85 6.00
C VAL A 82 5.65 2.17 5.73
N TYR A 83 5.55 1.49 4.60
CA TYR A 83 4.35 0.72 4.27
C TYR A 83 4.73 -0.57 3.59
N ASP A 84 3.80 -1.51 3.64
CA ASP A 84 3.87 -2.73 2.84
C ASP A 84 2.54 -2.98 2.16
N ILE A 85 2.57 -3.83 1.13
CA ILE A 85 1.37 -4.28 0.43
C ILE A 85 1.42 -5.80 0.40
N GLU A 86 0.34 -6.40 0.87
CA GLU A 86 0.21 -7.84 1.03
C GLU A 86 -0.88 -8.40 0.14
N LEU A 87 -0.65 -9.58 -0.41
CA LEU A 87 -1.68 -10.37 -1.07
C LEU A 87 -2.00 -11.60 -0.24
N THR A 88 -3.27 -11.82 0.03
CA THR A 88 -3.76 -13.09 0.54
C THR A 88 -4.59 -13.73 -0.56
N LYS A 89 -4.13 -14.85 -1.08
CA LYS A 89 -4.84 -15.56 -2.13
C LYS A 89 -6.04 -16.30 -1.59
N ALA A 90 -7.03 -16.55 -2.45
CA ALA A 90 -8.21 -17.33 -2.08
C ALA A 90 -7.84 -18.71 -1.54
N THR A 91 -6.70 -19.26 -1.95
CA THR A 91 -6.19 -20.55 -1.47
C THR A 91 -5.58 -20.47 -0.07
N GLY A 92 -5.39 -19.28 0.47
CA GLY A 92 -4.75 -19.08 1.76
C GLY A 92 -3.27 -18.71 1.69
N GLU A 93 -2.66 -18.72 0.51
CA GLU A 93 -1.28 -18.26 0.35
C GLU A 93 -1.16 -16.78 0.65
N PHE A 94 -0.08 -16.42 1.32
CA PHE A 94 0.17 -15.06 1.78
C PHE A 94 1.50 -14.59 1.23
N ASP A 95 1.50 -13.44 0.58
CA ASP A 95 2.70 -12.82 0.05
C ASP A 95 2.73 -11.33 0.35
N THR A 96 3.90 -10.82 0.71
CA THR A 96 4.13 -9.38 0.84
C THR A 96 4.91 -8.91 -0.38
N PHE A 97 4.32 -8.04 -1.18
CA PHE A 97 4.93 -7.57 -2.42
C PHE A 97 5.91 -6.44 -2.20
N ILE A 98 5.49 -5.46 -1.41
CA ILE A 98 6.31 -4.31 -1.09
C ILE A 98 6.61 -4.37 0.39
N THR A 99 7.90 -4.34 0.72
CA THR A 99 8.36 -4.29 2.10
C THR A 99 9.24 -3.07 2.28
N LYS A 100 9.12 -2.40 3.43
CA LYS A 100 9.99 -1.28 3.82
C LYS A 100 9.95 -0.12 2.83
N ALA A 101 8.87 0.02 2.08
CA ALA A 101 8.71 1.15 1.18
C ALA A 101 8.35 2.41 1.98
N ILE A 102 8.64 3.55 1.42
CA ILE A 102 8.50 4.83 2.14
C ILE A 102 7.28 5.58 1.65
N LEU A 103 6.47 6.07 2.60
CA LEU A 103 5.46 7.07 2.36
C LEU A 103 5.89 8.35 3.07
N LYS A 104 6.10 9.40 2.29
CA LYS A 104 6.48 10.71 2.83
C LYS A 104 5.24 11.59 2.91
N LEU A 105 4.93 12.04 4.13
CA LEU A 105 3.81 12.92 4.38
C LEU A 105 4.35 14.34 4.51
N THR A 106 3.93 15.24 3.61
CA THR A 106 4.41 16.59 3.54
C THR A 106 3.41 17.60 4.07
N GLU A 107 3.90 18.78 4.36
CA GLU A 107 3.09 19.87 4.88
C GLU A 107 2.14 20.40 3.82
N GLU A 108 0.92 20.75 4.25
CA GLU A 108 -0.02 21.45 3.40
C GLU A 108 0.49 22.84 3.06
N VAL A 109 0.31 23.24 1.79
CA VAL A 109 0.66 24.56 1.31
C VAL A 109 -0.64 25.28 0.93
N HIS A 110 -0.90 26.39 1.58
CA HIS A 110 -2.07 27.19 1.33
C HIS A 110 -1.73 28.51 0.66
#